data_4d894768ba4e6c8db79b2b3a28cda14e
#
_entry.id   4d894768ba4e6c8db79b2b3a28cda14e
#
_cell.length_a   1.000
_cell.length_b   1.000
_cell.length_c   1.000
_cell.angle_alpha   90.00
_cell.angle_beta   90.00
_cell.angle_gamma   90.00
#
_symmetry.space_group_name_H-M   'P 1'
#
loop_
_entity.id
_entity.type
_entity.pdbx_description
1 polymer ?
#
loop_
_entity_poly.entity_id
_entity_poly.type
_entity_poly.pdbx_seq_one_letter_code
_entity_poly.pdbx_strand_id
1 'polypeptide(L)'
;VNVADVKGQRIVILSRTNYEYGVVTFGAVMAGAVMGLILNAMNARRERKGKEAFPMAGLMVFSLYLMIILVITFFSREDGSRNRAMDLELFSTWGINTRNNAFVVENVLLFIPYGFACPWAFPWLRGFFRNIFAAFVTSLGVETFQLITGRGYFQIDDILTNVLGGIIGYWMFWLVYHTLQRIRGSRSMR
;
A
#
# COMPACT_ATOMS: atom_id res chain seq x y z
N VAL A 1 33.87 29.46 4.11
CA VAL A 1 33.20 28.23 4.54
C VAL A 1 34.27 27.22 4.83
N ASN A 2 34.44 26.84 6.12
CA ASN A 2 35.53 25.98 6.58
C ASN A 2 35.21 24.53 6.17
N VAL A 3 36.10 23.86 5.46
CA VAL A 3 35.92 22.47 4.94
C VAL A 3 35.62 21.46 6.05
N ALA A 4 36.05 21.74 7.29
CA ALA A 4 35.75 20.94 8.48
C ALA A 4 34.25 20.98 8.85
N ASP A 5 33.57 22.14 8.64
CA ASP A 5 32.18 22.32 8.98
C ASP A 5 31.24 21.55 8.00
N VAL A 6 31.61 21.50 6.73
CA VAL A 6 30.90 20.72 5.72
C VAL A 6 31.00 19.21 5.96
N LYS A 7 32.16 18.73 6.42
CA LYS A 7 32.35 17.32 6.79
C LYS A 7 31.58 16.93 8.05
N GLY A 8 31.56 17.80 9.07
CA GLY A 8 30.78 17.58 10.29
C GLY A 8 29.27 17.53 10.01
N GLN A 9 28.74 18.44 9.21
CA GLN A 9 27.35 18.44 8.81
C GLN A 9 26.95 17.20 7.99
N ARG A 10 27.82 16.75 7.05
CA ARG A 10 27.58 15.51 6.30
C ARG A 10 27.52 14.28 7.20
N ILE A 11 28.39 14.14 8.18
CA ILE A 11 28.39 13.01 9.11
C ILE A 11 27.12 13.03 9.98
N VAL A 12 26.69 14.19 10.46
CA VAL A 12 25.47 14.33 11.26
C VAL A 12 24.23 13.99 10.42
N ILE A 13 24.16 14.46 9.17
CA ILE A 13 23.05 14.13 8.26
C ILE A 13 23.01 12.64 7.98
N LEU A 14 24.14 12.00 7.65
CA LEU A 14 24.21 10.57 7.38
C LEU A 14 23.83 9.71 8.60
N SER A 15 24.25 10.11 9.81
CA SER A 15 23.90 9.39 11.03
C SER A 15 22.42 9.51 11.37
N ARG A 16 21.83 10.70 11.18
CA ARG A 16 20.40 10.95 11.38
C ARG A 16 19.55 10.14 10.39
N THR A 17 19.92 10.16 9.12
CA THR A 17 19.24 9.41 8.06
C THR A 17 19.27 7.90 8.34
N ASN A 18 20.43 7.36 8.73
CA ASN A 18 20.58 5.94 9.07
C ASN A 18 19.73 5.55 10.29
N TYR A 19 19.65 6.41 11.31
CA TYR A 19 18.81 6.19 12.49
C TYR A 19 17.32 6.20 12.11
N GLU A 20 16.90 7.16 11.31
CA GLU A 20 15.52 7.26 10.83
C GLU A 20 15.12 6.03 10.00
N TYR A 21 15.95 5.58 9.07
CA TYR A 21 15.73 4.33 8.33
C TYR A 21 15.69 3.10 9.24
N GLY A 22 16.55 3.05 10.26
CA GLY A 22 16.54 1.96 11.23
C GLY A 22 15.25 1.87 12.03
N VAL A 23 14.77 3.00 12.56
CA VAL A 23 13.51 3.09 13.32
C VAL A 23 12.32 2.69 12.44
N VAL A 24 12.30 3.16 11.19
CA VAL A 24 11.26 2.82 10.20
C VAL A 24 11.25 1.35 9.89
N THR A 25 12.42 0.79 9.57
CA THR A 25 12.56 -0.63 9.23
C THR A 25 12.13 -1.50 10.42
N PHE A 26 12.57 -1.14 11.64
CA PHE A 26 12.14 -1.84 12.85
C PHE A 26 10.65 -1.74 13.08
N GLY A 27 10.05 -0.54 12.97
CA GLY A 27 8.61 -0.33 13.08
C GLY A 27 7.81 -1.13 12.05
N ALA A 28 8.28 -1.19 10.82
CA ALA A 28 7.67 -1.97 9.75
C ALA A 28 7.74 -3.48 10.02
N VAL A 29 8.88 -3.99 10.49
CA VAL A 29 9.04 -5.40 10.88
C VAL A 29 8.11 -5.75 12.05
N MET A 30 8.04 -4.90 13.08
CA MET A 30 7.15 -5.08 14.22
C MET A 30 5.68 -5.05 13.81
N ALA A 31 5.27 -4.12 12.96
CA ALA A 31 3.91 -4.06 12.43
C ALA A 31 3.56 -5.31 11.62
N GLY A 32 4.48 -5.81 10.81
CA GLY A 32 4.33 -7.06 10.05
C GLY A 32 4.19 -8.28 10.98
N ALA A 33 5.00 -8.36 12.04
CA ALA A 33 4.92 -9.43 13.04
C ALA A 33 3.56 -9.40 13.79
N VAL A 34 3.13 -8.22 14.24
CA VAL A 34 1.83 -8.04 14.91
C VAL A 34 0.68 -8.42 13.96
N MET A 35 0.74 -7.98 12.70
CA MET A 35 -0.25 -8.36 11.68
C MET A 35 -0.27 -9.87 11.46
N GLY A 36 0.90 -10.52 11.36
CA GLY A 36 1.02 -11.98 11.25
C GLY A 36 0.37 -12.71 12.43
N LEU A 37 0.59 -12.24 13.66
CA LEU A 37 -0.04 -12.80 14.87
C LEU A 37 -1.57 -12.63 14.85
N ILE A 38 -2.07 -11.46 14.46
CA ILE A 38 -3.51 -11.19 14.32
C ILE A 38 -4.13 -12.13 13.29
N LEU A 39 -3.50 -12.26 12.12
CA LEU A 39 -3.99 -13.12 11.03
C LEU A 39 -3.98 -14.59 11.43
N ASN A 40 -2.94 -15.05 12.16
CA ASN A 40 -2.87 -16.40 12.69
C ASN A 40 -3.98 -16.66 13.73
N ALA A 41 -4.20 -15.71 14.64
CA ALA A 41 -5.30 -15.81 15.60
C ALA A 41 -6.68 -15.80 14.92
N MET A 42 -6.85 -15.02 13.85
CA MET A 42 -8.08 -15.02 13.04
C MET A 42 -8.27 -16.38 12.36
N ASN A 43 -7.22 -16.97 11.77
CA ASN A 43 -7.29 -18.29 11.15
C ASN A 43 -7.66 -19.38 12.18
N ALA A 44 -7.02 -19.40 13.33
CA ALA A 44 -7.35 -20.33 14.41
C ALA A 44 -8.82 -20.23 14.86
N ARG A 45 -9.37 -18.97 14.92
CA ARG A 45 -10.80 -18.76 15.22
C ARG A 45 -11.72 -19.25 14.10
N ARG A 46 -11.30 -19.10 12.83
CA ARG A 46 -12.07 -19.57 11.67
C ARG A 46 -12.12 -21.10 11.62
N GLU A 47 -11.00 -21.76 11.83
CA GLU A 47 -10.90 -23.23 11.88
C GLU A 47 -11.77 -23.82 13.00
N ARG A 48 -11.74 -23.23 14.21
CA ARG A 48 -12.64 -23.63 15.32
C ARG A 48 -14.14 -23.49 14.99
N LYS A 49 -14.49 -22.62 14.03
CA LYS A 49 -15.88 -22.42 13.54
C LYS A 49 -16.17 -23.21 12.28
N GLY A 50 -15.32 -24.17 11.89
CA GLY A 50 -15.47 -24.97 10.66
C GLY A 50 -15.39 -24.15 9.37
N LYS A 51 -14.78 -22.97 9.40
CA LYS A 51 -14.57 -22.11 8.21
C LYS A 51 -13.17 -22.31 7.67
N GLU A 52 -13.04 -22.28 6.35
CA GLU A 52 -11.71 -22.35 5.71
C GLU A 52 -10.79 -21.22 6.22
N ALA A 53 -9.54 -21.58 6.49
CA ALA A 53 -8.50 -20.61 6.82
C ALA A 53 -8.20 -19.69 5.63
N PHE A 54 -7.73 -18.47 5.92
CA PHE A 54 -7.20 -17.59 4.88
C PHE A 54 -5.89 -18.18 4.32
N PRO A 55 -5.62 -18.04 3.02
CA PRO A 55 -4.38 -18.53 2.43
C PRO A 55 -3.17 -17.75 2.99
N MET A 56 -2.36 -18.43 3.83
CA MET A 56 -1.22 -17.78 4.51
C MET A 56 -0.25 -17.12 3.54
N ALA A 57 0.05 -17.74 2.41
CA ALA A 57 0.93 -17.13 1.39
C ALA A 57 0.36 -15.81 0.85
N GLY A 58 -0.95 -15.76 0.56
CA GLY A 58 -1.61 -14.52 0.13
C GLY A 58 -1.56 -13.44 1.19
N LEU A 59 -1.79 -13.80 2.46
CA LEU A 59 -1.70 -12.88 3.58
C LEU A 59 -0.28 -12.33 3.76
N MET A 60 0.75 -13.17 3.67
CA MET A 60 2.16 -12.75 3.77
C MET A 60 2.53 -11.77 2.66
N VAL A 61 2.20 -12.09 1.41
CA VAL A 61 2.48 -11.21 0.26
C VAL A 61 1.74 -9.88 0.41
N PHE A 62 0.48 -9.91 0.81
CA PHE A 62 -0.32 -8.70 1.00
C PHE A 62 0.19 -7.85 2.18
N SER A 63 0.59 -8.46 3.29
CA SER A 63 1.16 -7.75 4.43
C SER A 63 2.51 -7.10 4.09
N LEU A 64 3.38 -7.81 3.38
CA LEU A 64 4.64 -7.24 2.86
C LEU A 64 4.37 -6.05 1.94
N TYR A 65 3.40 -6.18 1.07
CA TYR A 65 3.01 -5.10 0.16
C TYR A 65 2.43 -3.89 0.90
N LEU A 66 1.56 -4.07 1.90
CA LEU A 66 1.08 -2.95 2.73
C LEU A 66 2.22 -2.24 3.46
N MET A 67 3.23 -2.99 3.91
CA MET A 67 4.44 -2.42 4.50
C MET A 67 5.20 -1.55 3.50
N ILE A 68 5.34 -2.01 2.24
CA ILE A 68 5.97 -1.25 1.16
C ILE A 68 5.19 0.05 0.90
N ILE A 69 3.86 0.01 0.82
CA ILE A 69 3.04 1.23 0.69
C ILE A 69 3.34 2.20 1.83
N LEU A 70 3.29 1.74 3.09
CA LEU A 70 3.55 2.59 4.24
C LEU A 70 4.95 3.22 4.18
N VAL A 71 5.97 2.46 3.80
CA VAL A 71 7.33 3.00 3.63
C VAL A 71 7.37 4.06 2.54
N ILE A 72 6.84 3.79 1.36
CA ILE A 72 6.86 4.74 0.24
C ILE A 72 6.03 5.99 0.57
N THR A 73 4.83 5.84 1.12
CA THR A 73 3.92 6.97 1.33
C THR A 73 4.31 7.84 2.52
N PHE A 74 4.97 7.26 3.53
CA PHE A 74 5.32 7.98 4.76
C PHE A 74 6.76 8.41 4.82
N PHE A 75 7.69 7.54 4.47
CA PHE A 75 9.11 7.73 4.75
C PHE A 75 9.89 8.32 3.58
N SER A 76 9.34 8.33 2.39
CA SER A 76 9.92 9.08 1.26
C SER A 76 9.63 10.59 1.32
N ARG A 77 8.75 11.03 2.24
CA ARG A 77 8.36 12.44 2.38
C ARG A 77 8.99 13.04 3.63
N GLU A 78 9.58 14.24 3.51
CA GLU A 78 10.19 14.96 4.63
C GLU A 78 9.12 15.47 5.61
N ASP A 79 9.42 15.38 6.92
CA ASP A 79 8.56 15.87 7.99
C ASP A 79 8.33 17.38 7.86
N GLY A 80 7.07 17.81 7.99
CA GLY A 80 6.69 19.23 8.03
C GLY A 80 6.88 19.97 6.70
N SER A 81 7.23 19.27 5.61
CA SER A 81 7.44 19.86 4.30
C SER A 81 6.18 20.47 3.68
N ARG A 82 5.02 20.18 4.25
CA ARG A 82 3.73 20.67 3.74
C ARG A 82 2.79 21.07 4.86
N ASN A 83 2.18 22.26 4.72
CA ASN A 83 1.07 22.68 5.57
C ASN A 83 -0.05 21.62 5.48
N ARG A 84 -0.74 21.37 6.59
CA ARG A 84 -1.93 20.50 6.65
C ARG A 84 -3.04 21.08 5.76
N ALA A 85 -2.93 20.90 4.46
CA ALA A 85 -3.87 21.40 3.48
C ALA A 85 -4.62 20.26 2.82
N MET A 86 -5.86 20.53 2.46
CA MET A 86 -6.71 19.62 1.68
C MET A 86 -6.86 20.21 0.29
N ASP A 87 -6.69 19.36 -0.72
CA ASP A 87 -7.02 19.65 -2.10
C ASP A 87 -8.18 18.76 -2.51
N LEU A 88 -9.36 19.36 -2.58
CA LEU A 88 -10.62 18.68 -2.93
C LEU A 88 -11.06 19.00 -4.36
N GLU A 89 -10.23 19.71 -5.12
CA GLU A 89 -10.51 20.01 -6.51
C GLU A 89 -10.15 18.81 -7.38
N LEU A 90 -11.14 18.30 -8.13
CA LEU A 90 -10.96 17.15 -9.02
C LEU A 90 -10.11 17.54 -10.22
N PHE A 91 -9.16 16.69 -10.56
CA PHE A 91 -8.24 16.84 -11.68
C PHE A 91 -7.30 18.05 -11.56
N SER A 92 -7.16 18.61 -10.36
CA SER A 92 -6.22 19.70 -10.08
C SER A 92 -4.75 19.30 -10.31
N THR A 93 -4.45 18.00 -10.21
CA THR A 93 -3.10 17.47 -10.38
C THR A 93 -2.77 17.09 -11.83
N TRP A 94 -3.78 16.86 -12.68
CA TRP A 94 -3.61 16.32 -14.03
C TRP A 94 -3.22 17.40 -15.06
N GLY A 95 -2.18 17.11 -15.87
CA GLY A 95 -1.83 17.93 -17.02
C GLY A 95 -1.11 19.25 -16.73
N ILE A 96 -0.89 19.63 -15.46
CA ILE A 96 -0.27 20.89 -15.08
C ILE A 96 1.22 20.90 -15.43
N ASN A 97 1.93 19.85 -15.07
CA ASN A 97 3.35 19.70 -15.38
C ASN A 97 3.78 18.22 -15.30
N THR A 98 4.99 17.90 -15.81
CA THR A 98 5.54 16.55 -15.86
C THR A 98 5.64 15.92 -14.46
N ARG A 99 5.96 16.72 -13.42
CA ARG A 99 6.11 16.21 -12.04
C ARG A 99 4.75 15.79 -11.47
N ASN A 100 3.70 16.56 -11.70
CA ASN A 100 2.36 16.22 -11.22
C ASN A 100 1.82 14.97 -11.93
N ASN A 101 2.06 14.89 -13.25
CA ASN A 101 1.71 13.68 -14.01
C ASN A 101 2.45 12.43 -13.52
N ALA A 102 3.70 12.57 -13.07
CA ALA A 102 4.45 11.46 -12.48
C ALA A 102 3.77 10.96 -11.18
N PHE A 103 3.30 11.84 -10.30
CA PHE A 103 2.57 11.45 -9.08
C PHE A 103 1.28 10.69 -9.40
N VAL A 104 0.53 11.12 -10.42
CA VAL A 104 -0.66 10.39 -10.89
C VAL A 104 -0.31 8.96 -11.29
N VAL A 105 0.77 8.79 -12.08
CA VAL A 105 1.23 7.46 -12.52
C VAL A 105 1.74 6.63 -11.34
N GLU A 106 2.51 7.23 -10.42
CA GLU A 106 3.02 6.57 -9.22
C GLU A 106 1.89 6.02 -8.35
N ASN A 107 0.82 6.78 -8.11
CA ASN A 107 -0.33 6.36 -7.33
C ASN A 107 -1.06 5.19 -7.99
N VAL A 108 -1.29 5.26 -9.30
CA VAL A 108 -1.88 4.14 -10.05
C VAL A 108 -1.01 2.89 -9.92
N LEU A 109 0.31 3.00 -10.20
CA LEU A 109 1.24 1.87 -10.12
C LEU A 109 1.33 1.29 -8.70
N LEU A 110 1.25 2.15 -7.68
CA LEU A 110 1.28 1.74 -6.28
C LEU A 110 0.08 0.87 -5.93
N PHE A 111 -1.12 1.10 -6.47
CA PHE A 111 -2.32 0.35 -6.11
C PHE A 111 -2.65 -0.82 -7.06
N ILE A 112 -1.94 -1.00 -8.17
CA ILE A 112 -2.08 -2.21 -9.00
C ILE A 112 -1.79 -3.49 -8.19
N PRO A 113 -0.67 -3.62 -7.46
CA PRO A 113 -0.44 -4.80 -6.62
C PRO A 113 -1.48 -4.96 -5.51
N TYR A 114 -2.06 -3.86 -4.98
CA TYR A 114 -3.15 -3.93 -4.02
C TYR A 114 -4.36 -4.67 -4.59
N GLY A 115 -4.86 -4.20 -5.73
CA GLY A 115 -6.03 -4.78 -6.37
C GLY A 115 -5.84 -6.25 -6.76
N PHE A 116 -4.59 -6.64 -7.09
CA PHE A 116 -4.21 -8.01 -7.41
C PHE A 116 -4.07 -8.90 -6.16
N ALA A 117 -3.35 -8.46 -5.14
CA ALA A 117 -2.99 -9.29 -3.98
C ALA A 117 -4.13 -9.40 -2.95
N CYS A 118 -4.94 -8.35 -2.80
CA CYS A 118 -6.02 -8.29 -1.83
C CYS A 118 -7.02 -9.46 -1.95
N PRO A 119 -7.55 -9.82 -3.13
CA PRO A 119 -8.47 -10.96 -3.30
C PRO A 119 -7.79 -12.32 -3.15
N TRP A 120 -6.45 -12.41 -3.26
CA TRP A 120 -5.69 -13.60 -2.88
C TRP A 120 -5.60 -13.77 -1.38
N ALA A 121 -5.35 -12.68 -0.66
CA ALA A 121 -5.25 -12.68 0.80
C ALA A 121 -6.63 -12.90 1.45
N PHE A 122 -7.66 -12.27 0.92
CA PHE A 122 -9.01 -12.26 1.48
C PHE A 122 -10.06 -12.77 0.47
N PRO A 123 -10.43 -14.06 0.50
CA PRO A 123 -11.39 -14.62 -0.44
C PRO A 123 -12.75 -13.90 -0.51
N TRP A 124 -13.16 -13.27 0.58
CA TRP A 124 -14.40 -12.48 0.59
C TRP A 124 -14.31 -11.18 -0.23
N LEU A 125 -13.09 -10.70 -0.55
CA LEU A 125 -12.82 -9.55 -1.42
C LEU A 125 -12.66 -9.92 -2.90
N ARG A 126 -12.93 -11.17 -3.30
CA ARG A 126 -12.91 -11.57 -4.72
C ARG A 126 -14.02 -10.95 -5.56
N GLY A 127 -15.05 -10.37 -4.95
CA GLY A 127 -16.06 -9.60 -5.66
C GLY A 127 -15.53 -8.22 -6.06
N PHE A 128 -15.79 -7.79 -7.32
CA PHE A 128 -15.33 -6.53 -7.88
C PHE A 128 -15.60 -5.34 -6.94
N PHE A 129 -16.86 -5.07 -6.63
CA PHE A 129 -17.23 -3.92 -5.80
C PHE A 129 -16.62 -3.96 -4.39
N ARG A 130 -16.49 -5.14 -3.81
CA ARG A 130 -15.88 -5.31 -2.48
C ARG A 130 -14.38 -4.99 -2.50
N ASN A 131 -13.68 -5.43 -3.55
CA ASN A 131 -12.26 -5.13 -3.72
C ASN A 131 -12.03 -3.63 -3.94
N ILE A 132 -12.81 -3.02 -4.83
CA ILE A 132 -12.68 -1.59 -5.13
C ILE A 132 -13.04 -0.72 -3.91
N PHE A 133 -14.07 -1.11 -3.16
CA PHE A 133 -14.40 -0.43 -1.91
C PHE A 133 -13.26 -0.56 -0.88
N ALA A 134 -12.64 -1.73 -0.77
CA ALA A 134 -11.47 -1.91 0.09
C ALA A 134 -10.28 -1.05 -0.36
N ALA A 135 -10.02 -0.94 -1.67
CA ALA A 135 -9.00 -0.04 -2.22
C ALA A 135 -9.30 1.43 -1.88
N PHE A 136 -10.55 1.86 -2.05
CA PHE A 136 -11.01 3.20 -1.69
C PHE A 136 -10.78 3.51 -0.19
N VAL A 137 -11.21 2.62 0.69
CA VAL A 137 -11.05 2.80 2.15
C VAL A 137 -9.58 2.84 2.55
N THR A 138 -8.75 2.00 1.93
CA THR A 138 -7.31 1.99 2.19
C THR A 138 -6.66 3.29 1.71
N SER A 139 -6.99 3.75 0.51
CA SER A 139 -6.49 5.02 -0.04
C SER A 139 -6.92 6.21 0.82
N LEU A 140 -8.19 6.27 1.20
CA LEU A 140 -8.71 7.30 2.11
C LEU A 140 -7.96 7.29 3.46
N GLY A 141 -7.66 6.09 3.98
CA GLY A 141 -6.86 5.93 5.19
C GLY A 141 -5.45 6.48 5.04
N VAL A 142 -4.78 6.22 3.93
CA VAL A 142 -3.44 6.75 3.61
C VAL A 142 -3.47 8.27 3.57
N GLU A 143 -4.37 8.87 2.80
CA GLU A 143 -4.51 10.33 2.67
C GLU A 143 -4.84 11.00 4.01
N THR A 144 -5.76 10.43 4.78
CA THR A 144 -6.11 10.93 6.11
C THR A 144 -4.91 10.89 7.05
N PHE A 145 -4.13 9.82 7.01
CA PHE A 145 -2.97 9.70 7.87
C PHE A 145 -1.84 10.65 7.46
N GLN A 146 -1.65 10.91 6.16
CA GLN A 146 -0.72 11.92 5.65
C GLN A 146 -1.11 13.32 6.13
N LEU A 147 -2.40 13.65 6.11
CA LEU A 147 -2.93 14.91 6.63
C LEU A 147 -2.66 15.06 8.14
N ILE A 148 -2.98 14.04 8.94
CA ILE A 148 -2.80 14.07 10.40
C ILE A 148 -1.31 14.25 10.77
N THR A 149 -0.43 13.54 10.08
CA THR A 149 1.01 13.56 10.34
C THR A 149 1.73 14.77 9.73
N GLY A 150 1.07 15.55 8.87
CA GLY A 150 1.68 16.69 8.17
C GLY A 150 2.72 16.27 7.13
N ARG A 151 2.70 15.00 6.70
CA ARG A 151 3.63 14.45 5.69
C ARG A 151 3.11 14.51 4.26
N GLY A 152 1.95 15.11 4.03
CA GLY A 152 1.35 15.26 2.71
C GLY A 152 0.14 16.18 2.73
N TYR A 153 -0.40 16.43 1.55
CA TYR A 153 -1.73 17.01 1.38
C TYR A 153 -2.74 15.89 1.30
N PHE A 154 -3.95 16.10 1.82
CA PHE A 154 -5.09 15.25 1.50
C PHE A 154 -5.57 15.62 0.09
N GLN A 155 -5.37 14.74 -0.87
CA GLN A 155 -5.74 15.00 -2.28
C GLN A 155 -6.78 13.99 -2.76
N ILE A 156 -7.90 14.51 -3.27
CA ILE A 156 -8.96 13.63 -3.81
C ILE A 156 -8.50 12.93 -5.11
N ASP A 157 -7.62 13.56 -5.87
CA ASP A 157 -7.03 12.98 -7.08
C ASP A 157 -6.16 11.77 -6.78
N ASP A 158 -5.45 11.77 -5.64
CA ASP A 158 -4.64 10.63 -5.20
C ASP A 158 -5.54 9.44 -4.84
N ILE A 159 -6.70 9.70 -4.22
CA ILE A 159 -7.68 8.64 -3.94
C ILE A 159 -8.21 8.04 -5.24
N LEU A 160 -8.56 8.87 -6.22
CA LEU A 160 -9.08 8.39 -7.51
C LEU A 160 -8.05 7.56 -8.27
N THR A 161 -6.79 8.02 -8.33
CA THR A 161 -5.72 7.31 -9.05
C THR A 161 -5.32 6.02 -8.36
N ASN A 162 -5.32 5.97 -7.03
CA ASN A 162 -5.14 4.76 -6.24
C ASN A 162 -6.27 3.74 -6.52
N VAL A 163 -7.53 4.20 -6.53
CA VAL A 163 -8.67 3.33 -6.86
C VAL A 163 -8.58 2.83 -8.29
N LEU A 164 -8.16 3.65 -9.25
CA LEU A 164 -7.92 3.23 -10.64
C LEU A 164 -6.86 2.12 -10.71
N GLY A 165 -5.76 2.27 -9.97
CA GLY A 165 -4.75 1.21 -9.82
C GLY A 165 -5.34 -0.07 -9.25
N GLY A 166 -6.19 0.03 -8.22
CA GLY A 166 -6.93 -1.09 -7.64
C GLY A 166 -7.83 -1.81 -8.64
N ILE A 167 -8.50 -1.06 -9.52
CA ILE A 167 -9.33 -1.63 -10.61
C ILE A 167 -8.47 -2.42 -11.59
N ILE A 168 -7.36 -1.84 -12.04
CA ILE A 168 -6.44 -2.51 -12.97
C ILE A 168 -5.90 -3.81 -12.34
N GLY A 169 -5.44 -3.74 -11.10
CA GLY A 169 -4.95 -4.89 -10.36
C GLY A 169 -5.99 -5.98 -10.15
N TYR A 170 -7.24 -5.60 -9.87
CA TYR A 170 -8.36 -6.56 -9.77
C TYR A 170 -8.61 -7.30 -11.08
N TRP A 171 -8.60 -6.61 -12.22
CA TRP A 171 -8.76 -7.27 -13.52
C TRP A 171 -7.62 -8.23 -13.83
N MET A 172 -6.38 -7.90 -13.46
CA MET A 172 -5.25 -8.83 -13.56
C MET A 172 -5.46 -10.07 -12.69
N PHE A 173 -5.90 -9.89 -11.42
CA PHE A 173 -6.25 -10.99 -10.54
C PHE A 173 -7.37 -11.86 -11.15
N TRP A 174 -8.44 -11.26 -11.64
CA TRP A 174 -9.57 -11.97 -12.23
C TRP A 174 -9.14 -12.85 -13.40
N LEU A 175 -8.33 -12.30 -14.30
CA LEU A 175 -7.79 -13.03 -15.46
C LEU A 175 -6.96 -14.24 -15.01
N VAL A 176 -6.01 -14.03 -14.12
CA VAL A 176 -5.12 -15.10 -13.60
C VAL A 176 -5.93 -16.16 -12.86
N TYR A 177 -6.83 -15.73 -11.97
CA TYR A 177 -7.64 -16.63 -11.16
C TYR A 177 -8.50 -17.56 -12.02
N HIS A 178 -9.24 -17.02 -12.98
CA HIS A 178 -10.10 -17.81 -13.87
C HIS A 178 -9.31 -18.71 -14.83
N THR A 179 -8.16 -18.26 -15.31
CA THR A 179 -7.27 -19.09 -16.13
C THR A 179 -6.77 -20.30 -15.33
N LEU A 180 -6.32 -20.09 -14.08
CA LEU A 180 -5.88 -21.19 -13.22
C LEU A 180 -7.01 -22.16 -12.88
N GLN A 181 -8.22 -21.68 -12.66
CA GLN A 181 -9.38 -22.53 -12.42
C GLN A 181 -9.72 -23.41 -13.64
N ARG A 182 -9.68 -22.86 -14.85
CA ARG A 182 -9.89 -23.62 -16.09
C ARG A 182 -8.85 -24.74 -16.27
N ILE A 183 -7.57 -24.44 -16.05
CA ILE A 183 -6.48 -25.44 -16.16
C ILE A 183 -6.67 -26.58 -15.13
N ARG A 184 -7.04 -26.25 -13.88
CA ARG A 184 -7.30 -27.23 -12.83
C ARG A 184 -8.50 -28.11 -13.16
N GLY A 185 -9.60 -27.53 -13.64
CA GLY A 185 -10.79 -28.28 -14.05
C GLY A 185 -10.52 -29.26 -15.20
N SER A 186 -9.72 -28.87 -16.16
CA SER A 186 -9.32 -29.74 -17.29
C SER A 186 -8.43 -30.92 -16.85
N ARG A 187 -7.66 -30.77 -15.78
CA ARG A 187 -6.82 -31.89 -15.24
C ARG A 187 -7.60 -32.88 -14.40
N SER A 188 -8.71 -32.48 -13.80
CA SER A 188 -9.57 -33.35 -13.00
C SER A 188 -10.47 -34.27 -13.84
N MET A 189 -10.58 -34.00 -15.14
CA MET A 189 -11.38 -34.78 -16.10
C MET A 189 -10.55 -35.78 -16.94
N ARG A 190 -9.25 -35.88 -16.67
CA ARG A 190 -8.33 -36.88 -17.25
C ARG A 190 -7.87 -37.85 -16.18
#